data_18aa7dc20a957cd5d11ceaddffa49c50
#
_entry.id   18aa7dc20a957cd5d11ceaddffa49c50
#
_cell.length_a   1.000
_cell.length_b   1.000
_cell.length_c   1.000
_cell.angle_alpha   90.00
_cell.angle_beta   90.00
_cell.angle_gamma   90.00
#
_symmetry.space_group_name_H-M   'P 1'
#
loop_
_entity.id
_entity.type
_entity.pdbx_description
1 polymer ?
#
loop_
_entity_poly.entity_id
_entity_poly.type
_entity_poly.pdbx_seq_one_letter_code
_entity_poly.pdbx_strand_id
1 'polypeptide(L)'
;MNIELKDLSHNPVYAQVREQIENQIRNKTLPSGESLPSPAALAQKLSVDKGEIQRAYFELEQLTLITKSTGKDFLGKARVDYKVR
;
A
#
# COMPACT_ATOMS: atom_id res chain seq x y z
N MET A 1 -9.60 3.60 -1.58
CA MET A 1 -8.84 3.28 -0.34
C MET A 1 -8.73 4.52 0.50
N ASN A 2 -9.13 4.42 1.74
CA ASN A 2 -9.10 5.54 2.67
C ASN A 2 -8.19 5.22 3.84
N ILE A 3 -7.16 6.04 4.06
CA ILE A 3 -6.19 5.85 5.14
C ILE A 3 -6.20 7.10 6.01
N GLU A 4 -6.39 6.91 7.31
CA GLU A 4 -6.33 7.98 8.29
C GLU A 4 -5.21 7.69 9.30
N LEU A 5 -4.27 8.61 9.42
CA LEU A 5 -3.17 8.49 10.36
C LEU A 5 -3.51 9.21 11.66
N LYS A 6 -3.17 8.59 12.78
CA LYS A 6 -3.42 9.16 14.11
C LYS A 6 -2.09 9.51 14.76
N ASP A 7 -1.88 10.79 15.03
CA ASP A 7 -0.64 11.27 15.63
C ASP A 7 -0.46 10.78 17.06
N LEU A 8 -1.55 10.56 17.77
CA LEU A 8 -1.51 10.11 19.17
C LEU A 8 -1.44 8.60 19.32
N SER A 9 -1.34 7.88 18.19
CA SER A 9 -1.19 6.43 18.23
C SER A 9 0.23 6.06 18.62
N HIS A 10 0.40 5.00 19.40
CA HIS A 10 1.72 4.43 19.70
C HIS A 10 2.24 3.58 18.54
N ASN A 11 1.43 3.34 17.52
CA ASN A 11 1.83 2.54 16.36
C ASN A 11 2.56 3.41 15.35
N PRO A 12 3.68 2.92 14.79
CA PRO A 12 4.37 3.67 13.73
C PRO A 12 3.50 3.79 12.47
N VAL A 13 3.86 4.75 11.62
CA VAL A 13 3.10 5.03 10.41
C VAL A 13 2.90 3.79 9.56
N TYR A 14 3.95 3.00 9.30
CA TYR A 14 3.82 1.81 8.46
C TYR A 14 2.81 0.82 9.03
N ALA A 15 2.77 0.67 10.36
CA ALA A 15 1.84 -0.26 11.00
C ALA A 15 0.40 0.21 10.86
N GLN A 16 0.16 1.52 11.01
CA GLN A 16 -1.17 2.09 10.81
C GLN A 16 -1.66 1.90 9.37
N VAL A 17 -0.78 2.14 8.40
CA VAL A 17 -1.12 1.96 6.99
C VAL A 17 -1.41 0.49 6.69
N ARG A 18 -0.53 -0.41 7.11
CA ARG A 18 -0.69 -1.84 6.89
C ARG A 18 -2.00 -2.36 7.49
N GLU A 19 -2.27 -1.99 8.73
CA GLU A 19 -3.48 -2.46 9.42
C GLU A 19 -4.75 -2.00 8.73
N GLN A 20 -4.80 -0.74 8.31
CA GLN A 20 -5.99 -0.20 7.64
C GLN A 20 -6.21 -0.84 6.29
N ILE A 21 -5.15 -1.06 5.51
CA ILE A 21 -5.28 -1.74 4.22
C ILE A 21 -5.71 -3.19 4.44
N GLU A 22 -5.10 -3.88 5.41
CA GLU A 22 -5.47 -5.25 5.73
C GLU A 22 -6.96 -5.35 6.07
N ASN A 23 -7.45 -4.47 6.94
CA ASN A 23 -8.85 -4.47 7.32
C ASN A 23 -9.77 -4.22 6.13
N GLN A 24 -9.41 -3.31 5.23
CA GLN A 24 -10.21 -3.01 4.05
C GLN A 24 -10.23 -4.18 3.07
N ILE A 25 -9.15 -4.94 2.98
CA ILE A 25 -9.11 -6.15 2.16
C ILE A 25 -10.00 -7.23 2.79
N ARG A 26 -9.89 -7.43 4.10
CA ARG A 26 -10.65 -8.48 4.78
C ARG A 26 -12.14 -8.21 4.79
N ASN A 27 -12.56 -6.94 4.91
CA ASN A 27 -13.97 -6.58 4.86
C ASN A 27 -14.48 -6.31 3.44
N LYS A 28 -13.62 -6.50 2.44
CA LYS A 28 -13.93 -6.38 1.00
C LYS A 28 -14.24 -4.96 0.54
N THR A 29 -13.90 -3.94 1.31
CA THR A 29 -13.90 -2.56 0.85
C THR A 29 -12.89 -2.40 -0.29
N LEU A 30 -11.77 -3.13 -0.21
CA LEU A 30 -10.81 -3.27 -1.30
C LEU A 30 -10.98 -4.66 -1.91
N PRO A 31 -11.69 -4.79 -3.03
CA PRO A 31 -11.93 -6.11 -3.62
C PRO A 31 -10.69 -6.69 -4.30
N SER A 32 -10.73 -8.01 -4.50
CA SER A 32 -9.67 -8.72 -5.21
C SER A 32 -9.43 -8.12 -6.59
N GLY A 33 -8.17 -7.92 -6.94
CA GLY A 33 -7.79 -7.38 -8.24
C GLY A 33 -7.73 -5.86 -8.30
N GLU A 34 -8.18 -5.16 -7.25
CA GLU A 34 -8.13 -3.71 -7.25
C GLU A 34 -6.70 -3.20 -7.19
N SER A 35 -6.39 -2.20 -8.01
CA SER A 35 -5.08 -1.57 -8.04
C SER A 35 -4.89 -0.66 -6.83
N LEU A 36 -3.73 -0.76 -6.21
CA LEU A 36 -3.35 0.13 -5.11
C LEU A 36 -2.48 1.27 -5.65
N PRO A 37 -2.52 2.45 -5.00
CA PRO A 37 -1.61 3.52 -5.40
C PRO A 37 -0.16 3.10 -5.19
N SER A 38 0.76 3.70 -5.95
CA SER A 38 2.18 3.43 -5.74
C SER A 38 2.60 3.93 -4.36
N PRO A 39 3.65 3.36 -3.76
CA PRO A 39 4.14 3.85 -2.48
C PRO A 39 4.44 5.35 -2.49
N ALA A 40 5.04 5.85 -3.58
CA ALA A 40 5.35 7.27 -3.70
C ALA A 40 4.07 8.13 -3.72
N ALA A 41 3.07 7.71 -4.47
CA ALA A 41 1.80 8.45 -4.56
C ALA A 41 1.07 8.48 -3.23
N LEU A 42 1.02 7.35 -2.53
CA LEU A 42 0.35 7.28 -1.23
C LEU A 42 1.11 8.07 -0.18
N ALA A 43 2.45 7.99 -0.18
CA ALA A 43 3.28 8.76 0.75
C ALA A 43 3.05 10.27 0.57
N GLN A 44 2.97 10.72 -0.67
CA GLN A 44 2.70 12.12 -0.97
C GLN A 44 1.31 12.52 -0.47
N LYS A 45 0.32 11.70 -0.72
CA LYS A 45 -1.07 11.96 -0.29
C LYS A 45 -1.18 12.05 1.23
N LEU A 46 -0.46 11.20 1.96
CA LEU A 46 -0.50 11.16 3.41
C LEU A 46 0.55 12.07 4.07
N SER A 47 1.41 12.70 3.28
CA SER A 47 2.51 13.55 3.77
C SER A 47 3.44 12.78 4.71
N VAL A 48 3.81 11.57 4.33
CA VAL A 48 4.72 10.72 5.09
C VAL A 48 5.88 10.27 4.23
N ASP A 49 6.88 9.68 4.86
CA ASP A 49 8.04 9.14 4.16
C ASP A 49 7.63 7.94 3.31
N LYS A 50 8.11 7.90 2.06
CA LYS A 50 7.89 6.79 1.14
C LYS A 50 8.32 5.45 1.74
N GLY A 51 9.40 5.43 2.52
CA GLY A 51 9.89 4.22 3.17
C GLY A 51 8.86 3.57 4.09
N GLU A 52 8.04 4.38 4.75
CA GLU A 52 6.97 3.88 5.60
C GLU A 52 5.93 3.11 4.77
N ILE A 53 5.57 3.65 3.61
CA ILE A 53 4.59 2.99 2.74
C ILE A 53 5.19 1.74 2.11
N GLN A 54 6.46 1.80 1.69
CA GLN A 54 7.13 0.62 1.13
C GLN A 54 7.16 -0.52 2.14
N ARG A 55 7.42 -0.22 3.40
CA ARG A 55 7.43 -1.23 4.46
C ARG A 55 6.04 -1.82 4.68
N ALA A 56 5.00 -0.97 4.70
CA ALA A 56 3.63 -1.45 4.84
C ALA A 56 3.25 -2.41 3.71
N TYR A 57 3.56 -2.03 2.48
CA TYR A 57 3.27 -2.87 1.32
C TYR A 57 4.08 -4.17 1.35
N PHE A 58 5.34 -4.10 1.75
CA PHE A 58 6.15 -5.30 1.88
C PHE A 58 5.51 -6.30 2.85
N GLU A 59 5.06 -5.82 4.00
CA GLU A 59 4.41 -6.69 4.99
C GLU A 59 3.09 -7.26 4.48
N LEU A 60 2.32 -6.46 3.72
CA LEU A 60 1.09 -6.96 3.11
C LEU A 60 1.37 -8.04 2.07
N GLU A 61 2.47 -7.93 1.33
CA GLU A 61 2.90 -8.99 0.42
C GLU A 61 3.25 -10.27 1.19
N GLN A 62 3.96 -10.14 2.30
CA GLN A 62 4.33 -11.28 3.13
C GLN A 62 3.09 -11.99 3.69
N LEU A 63 2.02 -11.24 3.95
CA LEU A 63 0.74 -11.79 4.39
C LEU A 63 -0.09 -12.34 3.22
N THR A 64 0.41 -12.26 2.01
CA THR A 64 -0.25 -12.70 0.77
C THR A 64 -1.57 -11.96 0.49
N LEU A 65 -1.70 -10.74 1.00
CA LEU A 65 -2.90 -9.93 0.81
C LEU A 65 -2.82 -9.08 -0.45
N ILE A 66 -1.63 -8.74 -0.90
CA ILE A 66 -1.42 -8.00 -2.14
C ILE A 66 -0.34 -8.67 -2.97
N THR A 67 -0.34 -8.37 -4.27
CA THR A 67 0.68 -8.84 -5.20
C THR A 67 1.42 -7.66 -5.79
N LYS A 68 2.68 -7.89 -6.12
CA LYS A 68 3.53 -6.92 -6.78
C LYS A 68 3.87 -7.46 -8.15
N SER A 69 3.64 -6.68 -9.19
CA SER A 69 4.06 -7.03 -10.53
C SER A 69 4.98 -5.96 -11.09
N THR A 70 5.98 -6.40 -11.87
CA THR A 70 6.94 -5.50 -12.50
C THR A 70 6.80 -5.61 -14.00
N GLY A 71 7.07 -4.51 -14.69
CA GLY A 71 7.01 -4.47 -16.14
C GLY A 71 7.70 -3.23 -16.64
N LYS A 72 7.49 -2.91 -17.91
CA LYS A 72 8.01 -1.69 -18.50
C LYS A 72 6.86 -0.92 -19.16
N ASP A 73 6.91 0.41 -19.03
CA ASP A 73 5.97 1.24 -19.74
C ASP A 73 6.39 1.38 -21.22
N PHE A 74 5.63 2.15 -21.99
CA PHE A 74 5.91 2.31 -23.43
C PHE A 74 7.20 3.07 -23.69
N LEU A 75 7.78 3.73 -22.69
CA LEU A 75 9.07 4.41 -22.79
C LEU A 75 10.23 3.48 -22.37
N GLY A 76 9.94 2.24 -22.00
CA GLY A 76 10.95 1.28 -21.56
C GLY A 76 11.39 1.44 -20.11
N LYS A 77 10.73 2.30 -19.33
CA LYS A 77 11.05 2.50 -17.92
C LYS A 77 10.44 1.41 -17.06
N ALA A 78 11.15 1.00 -16.03
CA ALA A 78 10.66 0.01 -15.09
C ALA A 78 9.39 0.54 -14.39
N ARG A 79 8.41 -0.34 -14.28
CA ARG A 79 7.12 -0.04 -13.66
C ARG A 79 6.79 -1.11 -12.64
N VAL A 80 6.30 -0.69 -11.48
CA VAL A 80 5.88 -1.59 -10.42
C VAL A 80 4.44 -1.29 -10.08
N ASP A 81 3.60 -2.31 -10.09
CA ASP A 81 2.18 -2.20 -9.77
C ASP A 81 1.85 -3.10 -8.58
N TYR A 82 0.98 -2.60 -7.72
CA TYR A 82 0.47 -3.36 -6.58
C TYR A 82 -1.03 -3.53 -6.73
N LYS A 83 -1.51 -4.75 -6.47
CA LYS A 83 -2.93 -5.08 -6.56
C LYS A 83 -3.34 -5.94 -5.38
N VAL A 84 -4.61 -5.80 -4.98
CA VAL A 84 -5.20 -6.71 -4.00
C VAL A 84 -5.28 -8.10 -4.59
N ARG A 85 -4.86 -9.08 -3.85
CA ARG A 85 -4.81 -10.47 -4.28
C ARG A 85 -6.19 -11.14 -4.34
#